data_df1dea1509f2994791e073684debab90
#
_entry.id   df1dea1509f2994791e073684debab90
#
_cell.length_a   1.000
_cell.length_b   1.000
_cell.length_c   1.000
_cell.angle_alpha   90.00
_cell.angle_beta   90.00
_cell.angle_gamma   90.00
#
_symmetry.space_group_name_H-M   'P 1'
#
loop_
_entity.id
_entity.type
_entity.pdbx_description
1 polymer ?
#
loop_
_entity_poly.entity_id
_entity_poly.type
_entity_poly.pdbx_seq_one_letter_code
_entity_poly.pdbx_strand_id
1 'polypeptide(L)'
;MPNEISPYLYYEDGGAAMDWLIRVFGFEEDMRMTNDKDRVDHGQLKLGDSIVMLGEPGPHYQSPNKRGGATAGVHVYVDDVDAHYERAKAEGATIHSEPTDQEYGDRRYDTEDIEGHNWFFAQSLR
;
A
#
# COMPACT_ATOMS: atom_id res chain seq x y z
N MET A 1 -11.13 -23.13 -3.00
CA MET A 1 -10.82 -21.68 -3.02
C MET A 1 -11.05 -21.14 -4.42
N PRO A 2 -11.73 -20.03 -4.57
CA PRO A 2 -11.74 -19.35 -5.87
C PRO A 2 -10.32 -18.92 -6.25
N ASN A 3 -10.09 -18.74 -7.54
CA ASN A 3 -8.81 -18.20 -7.99
C ASN A 3 -8.74 -16.73 -7.63
N GLU A 4 -7.65 -16.32 -7.01
CA GLU A 4 -7.43 -14.95 -6.56
C GLU A 4 -6.01 -14.51 -6.86
N ILE A 5 -5.84 -13.21 -7.04
CA ILE A 5 -4.52 -12.60 -7.16
C ILE A 5 -4.38 -11.61 -6.00
N SER A 6 -3.30 -11.73 -5.24
CA SER A 6 -2.99 -10.77 -4.18
C SER A 6 -1.58 -10.24 -4.39
N PRO A 7 -1.38 -8.92 -4.29
CA PRO A 7 -0.03 -8.38 -4.28
C PRO A 7 0.71 -8.92 -3.05
N TYR A 8 1.99 -9.18 -3.22
CA TYR A 8 2.87 -9.54 -2.11
C TYR A 8 4.05 -8.57 -2.13
N LEU A 9 4.14 -7.72 -1.13
CA LEU A 9 5.14 -6.67 -1.06
C LEU A 9 6.20 -7.03 -0.03
N TYR A 10 7.46 -6.77 -0.36
CA TYR A 10 8.56 -6.95 0.57
C TYR A 10 8.90 -5.65 1.26
N TYR A 11 9.17 -5.74 2.56
CA TYR A 11 9.57 -4.59 3.37
C TYR A 11 10.81 -4.91 4.18
N GLU A 12 11.60 -3.89 4.47
CA GLU A 12 12.72 -4.00 5.41
C GLU A 12 12.19 -4.08 6.84
N ASP A 13 11.14 -3.31 7.13
CA ASP A 13 10.46 -3.31 8.43
C ASP A 13 8.95 -3.47 8.21
N GLY A 14 8.52 -4.73 8.24
CA GLY A 14 7.13 -5.07 7.96
C GLY A 14 6.17 -4.53 9.01
N GLY A 15 6.56 -4.53 10.28
CA GLY A 15 5.71 -4.01 11.35
C GLY A 15 5.44 -2.51 11.20
N ALA A 16 6.51 -1.73 11.00
CA ALA A 16 6.36 -0.29 10.77
C ALA A 16 5.57 -0.01 9.49
N ALA A 17 5.78 -0.80 8.44
CA ALA A 17 5.04 -0.65 7.19
C ALA A 17 3.57 -0.92 7.38
N MET A 18 3.20 -2.00 8.07
CA MET A 18 1.79 -2.32 8.35
C MET A 18 1.11 -1.20 9.13
N ASP A 19 1.76 -0.73 10.19
CA ASP A 19 1.20 0.36 11.00
C ASP A 19 1.00 1.63 10.17
N TRP A 20 1.95 1.93 9.30
CA TRP A 20 1.87 3.09 8.42
C TRP A 20 0.73 2.95 7.40
N LEU A 21 0.64 1.78 6.74
CA LEU A 21 -0.39 1.54 5.73
C LEU A 21 -1.81 1.59 6.33
N ILE A 22 -1.96 1.12 7.56
CA ILE A 22 -3.23 1.22 8.29
C ILE A 22 -3.58 2.68 8.58
N ARG A 23 -2.63 3.42 9.13
CA ARG A 23 -2.86 4.83 9.53
C ARG A 23 -3.07 5.73 8.33
N VAL A 24 -2.24 5.60 7.30
CA VAL A 24 -2.18 6.55 6.18
C VAL A 24 -3.17 6.20 5.09
N PHE A 25 -3.23 4.94 4.68
CA PHE A 25 -4.10 4.51 3.56
C PHE A 25 -5.42 3.89 4.02
N GLY A 26 -5.61 3.67 5.31
CA GLY A 26 -6.90 3.23 5.84
C GLY A 26 -7.18 1.74 5.69
N PHE A 27 -6.15 0.92 5.49
CA PHE A 27 -6.32 -0.53 5.48
C PHE A 27 -6.62 -1.04 6.89
N GLU A 28 -7.21 -2.23 6.97
CA GLU A 28 -7.41 -2.94 8.23
C GLU A 28 -6.43 -4.10 8.32
N GLU A 29 -5.94 -4.37 9.53
CA GLU A 29 -5.09 -5.54 9.75
C GLU A 29 -5.94 -6.81 9.70
N ASP A 30 -5.55 -7.76 8.85
CA ASP A 30 -6.20 -9.06 8.76
C ASP A 30 -5.41 -10.11 9.55
N MET A 31 -4.09 -10.12 9.40
CA MET A 31 -3.23 -10.97 10.21
C MET A 31 -1.81 -10.40 10.26
N ARG A 32 -1.08 -10.76 11.33
CA ARG A 32 0.33 -10.39 11.48
C ARG A 32 1.02 -11.54 12.18
N MET A 33 1.89 -12.25 11.47
CA MET A 33 2.70 -13.33 12.03
C MET A 33 4.11 -12.80 12.26
N THR A 34 4.50 -12.70 13.52
CA THR A 34 5.83 -12.25 13.90
C THR A 34 6.64 -13.43 14.45
N ASN A 35 7.95 -13.39 14.26
CA ASN A 35 8.85 -14.36 14.83
C ASN A 35 9.38 -13.89 16.19
N ASP A 36 10.27 -14.68 16.80
CA ASP A 36 10.85 -14.39 18.11
C ASP A 36 11.80 -13.18 18.13
N LYS A 37 12.11 -12.62 16.96
CA LYS A 37 12.92 -11.41 16.81
C LYS A 37 12.08 -10.18 16.46
N ASP A 38 10.76 -10.26 16.64
CA ASP A 38 9.81 -9.20 16.28
C ASP A 38 9.80 -8.84 14.78
N ARG A 39 10.21 -9.78 13.92
CA ARG A 39 10.17 -9.59 12.47
C ARG A 39 8.85 -10.12 11.94
N VAL A 40 8.30 -9.47 10.91
CA VAL A 40 7.05 -9.92 10.29
C VAL A 40 7.36 -10.96 9.23
N ASP A 41 7.09 -12.23 9.55
CA ASP A 41 7.23 -13.32 8.58
C ASP A 41 6.14 -13.25 7.52
N HIS A 42 4.93 -12.87 7.91
CA HIS A 42 3.81 -12.72 6.98
C HIS A 42 2.78 -11.76 7.57
N GLY A 43 2.38 -10.78 6.77
CA GLY A 43 1.32 -9.85 7.14
C GLY A 43 0.26 -9.78 6.06
N GLN A 44 -0.96 -9.52 6.46
CA GLN A 44 -2.07 -9.30 5.54
C GLN A 44 -2.88 -8.09 5.98
N LEU A 45 -3.14 -7.22 5.03
CA LEU A 45 -4.01 -6.06 5.19
C LEU A 45 -5.20 -6.24 4.27
N LYS A 46 -6.36 -5.76 4.70
CA LYS A 46 -7.57 -5.89 3.88
C LYS A 46 -8.24 -4.54 3.63
N LEU A 47 -8.92 -4.48 2.51
CA LEU A 47 -9.84 -3.43 2.14
C LEU A 47 -11.07 -4.11 1.51
N GLY A 48 -12.21 -4.11 2.23
CA GLY A 48 -13.33 -4.94 1.83
C GLY A 48 -12.92 -6.41 1.77
N ASP A 49 -13.10 -7.04 0.62
CA ASP A 49 -12.72 -8.43 0.39
C ASP A 49 -11.32 -8.58 -0.23
N SER A 50 -10.65 -7.49 -0.52
CA SER A 50 -9.31 -7.51 -1.13
C SER A 50 -8.23 -7.60 -0.07
N ILE A 51 -7.16 -8.34 -0.40
CA ILE A 51 -6.04 -8.59 0.51
C ILE A 51 -4.73 -8.14 -0.15
N VAL A 52 -3.93 -7.42 0.61
CA VAL A 52 -2.52 -7.15 0.29
C VAL A 52 -1.67 -7.92 1.29
N MET A 53 -0.74 -8.69 0.78
CA MET A 53 0.19 -9.47 1.60
C MET A 53 1.54 -8.81 1.66
N LEU A 54 2.27 -9.06 2.74
CA LEU A 54 3.62 -8.53 2.88
C LEU A 54 4.47 -9.41 3.80
N GLY A 55 5.77 -9.23 3.70
CA GLY A 55 6.70 -9.93 4.55
C GLY A 55 8.09 -9.35 4.46
N GLU A 56 8.97 -9.80 5.35
CA GLU A 56 10.37 -9.38 5.39
C GLU A 56 11.24 -10.52 4.85
N PRO A 57 11.83 -10.35 3.65
CA PRO A 57 12.61 -11.45 3.04
C PRO A 57 13.93 -11.72 3.73
N GLY A 58 14.47 -10.77 4.49
CA GLY A 58 15.69 -10.99 5.23
C GLY A 58 16.61 -9.77 5.28
N PRO A 59 17.77 -9.90 5.98
CA PRO A 59 18.61 -8.73 6.28
C PRO A 59 19.31 -8.13 5.07
N HIS A 60 19.38 -8.83 3.95
CA HIS A 60 19.99 -8.30 2.73
C HIS A 60 19.03 -7.61 1.80
N TYR A 61 17.75 -7.62 2.13
CA TYR A 61 16.74 -6.96 1.31
C TYR A 61 16.88 -5.44 1.38
N GLN A 62 16.78 -4.79 0.24
CA GLN A 62 16.77 -3.33 0.13
C GLN A 62 15.44 -2.87 -0.46
N SER A 63 14.79 -1.92 0.22
CA SER A 63 13.52 -1.34 -0.20
C SER A 63 13.65 -0.53 -1.49
N PRO A 64 12.53 -0.21 -2.14
CA PRO A 64 12.55 0.70 -3.29
C PRO A 64 13.26 2.02 -3.01
N ASN A 65 13.10 2.60 -1.81
CA ASN A 65 13.79 3.83 -1.45
C ASN A 65 15.31 3.71 -1.56
N LYS A 66 15.86 2.56 -1.17
CA LYS A 66 17.31 2.31 -1.25
C LYS A 66 17.76 1.94 -2.66
N ARG A 67 16.88 1.35 -3.46
CA ARG A 67 17.21 0.91 -4.82
C ARG A 67 17.01 1.99 -5.87
N GLY A 68 16.46 3.14 -5.50
CA GLY A 68 16.22 4.24 -6.42
C GLY A 68 14.84 4.25 -7.05
N GLY A 69 13.92 3.44 -6.58
CA GLY A 69 12.53 3.42 -7.02
C GLY A 69 11.95 2.02 -7.16
N ALA A 70 10.65 1.95 -7.26
CA ALA A 70 9.93 0.70 -7.48
C ALA A 70 9.68 0.48 -8.97
N THR A 71 9.55 -0.79 -9.37
CA THR A 71 9.30 -1.17 -10.76
C THR A 71 7.85 -1.62 -11.00
N ALA A 72 7.02 -1.54 -9.97
CA ALA A 72 5.60 -1.90 -10.05
C ALA A 72 4.82 -0.99 -9.13
N GLY A 73 3.49 -1.08 -9.21
CA GLY A 73 2.61 -0.34 -8.32
C GLY A 73 1.37 -1.15 -8.00
N VAL A 74 0.69 -0.76 -6.93
CA VAL A 74 -0.58 -1.37 -6.54
C VAL A 74 -1.70 -0.37 -6.80
N HIS A 75 -2.67 -0.76 -7.61
CA HIS A 75 -3.82 0.06 -7.95
C HIS A 75 -5.00 -0.36 -7.07
N VAL A 76 -5.62 0.61 -6.40
CA VAL A 76 -6.69 0.37 -5.42
C VAL A 76 -7.88 1.26 -5.75
N TYR A 77 -9.07 0.68 -5.89
CA TYR A 77 -10.29 1.48 -5.96
C TYR A 77 -10.80 1.79 -4.56
N VAL A 78 -11.18 3.04 -4.34
CA VAL A 78 -11.76 3.53 -3.09
C VAL A 78 -13.07 4.27 -3.38
N ASP A 79 -13.92 4.40 -2.36
CA ASP A 79 -15.23 5.03 -2.54
C ASP A 79 -15.15 6.55 -2.73
N ASP A 80 -14.21 7.19 -2.03
CA ASP A 80 -14.06 8.66 -2.07
C ASP A 80 -12.56 8.97 -2.14
N VAL A 81 -12.08 9.14 -3.37
CA VAL A 81 -10.65 9.34 -3.62
C VAL A 81 -10.13 10.66 -3.05
N ASP A 82 -10.97 11.71 -3.07
CA ASP A 82 -10.54 13.01 -2.52
C ASP A 82 -10.35 12.94 -1.02
N ALA A 83 -11.26 12.27 -0.29
CA ALA A 83 -11.12 12.08 1.15
C ALA A 83 -9.91 11.21 1.47
N HIS A 84 -9.66 10.16 0.67
CA HIS A 84 -8.50 9.30 0.82
C HIS A 84 -7.20 10.09 0.64
N TYR A 85 -7.15 10.92 -0.39
CA TYR A 85 -6.01 11.79 -0.66
C TYR A 85 -5.75 12.76 0.49
N GLU A 86 -6.79 13.43 1.00
CA GLU A 86 -6.64 14.38 2.10
C GLU A 86 -6.09 13.70 3.36
N ARG A 87 -6.54 12.49 3.66
CA ARG A 87 -6.01 11.71 4.78
C ARG A 87 -4.55 11.36 4.57
N ALA A 88 -4.21 10.81 3.39
CA ALA A 88 -2.84 10.41 3.10
C ALA A 88 -1.88 11.59 3.18
N LYS A 89 -2.27 12.73 2.62
CA LYS A 89 -1.49 13.95 2.64
C LYS A 89 -1.31 14.46 4.08
N ALA A 90 -2.38 14.50 4.86
CA ALA A 90 -2.35 14.96 6.25
C ALA A 90 -1.45 14.08 7.13
N GLU A 91 -1.41 12.77 6.84
CA GLU A 91 -0.58 11.82 7.57
C GLU A 91 0.86 11.75 7.07
N GLY A 92 1.21 12.55 6.08
CA GLY A 92 2.59 12.71 5.63
C GLY A 92 3.05 11.85 4.48
N ALA A 93 2.12 11.26 3.71
CA ALA A 93 2.49 10.48 2.52
C ALA A 93 3.15 11.38 1.47
N THR A 94 4.10 10.82 0.74
CA THR A 94 4.71 11.48 -0.42
C THR A 94 3.74 11.38 -1.59
N ILE A 95 3.21 12.52 -2.02
CA ILE A 95 2.24 12.57 -3.12
C ILE A 95 2.98 12.82 -4.43
N HIS A 96 2.77 11.95 -5.41
CA HIS A 96 3.35 12.10 -6.75
C HIS A 96 2.45 12.94 -7.66
N SER A 97 1.13 12.76 -7.55
CA SER A 97 0.16 13.56 -8.31
C SER A 97 -1.14 13.66 -7.53
N GLU A 98 -1.80 14.81 -7.63
CA GLU A 98 -3.07 15.07 -6.97
C GLU A 98 -4.22 14.37 -7.69
N PRO A 99 -5.38 14.18 -7.03
CA PRO A 99 -6.54 13.59 -7.69
C PRO A 99 -6.91 14.33 -8.97
N THR A 100 -6.96 13.60 -10.06
CA THR A 100 -7.22 14.13 -11.39
C THR A 100 -8.12 13.16 -12.15
N ASP A 101 -9.10 13.70 -12.86
CA ASP A 101 -9.98 12.90 -13.70
C ASP A 101 -9.21 12.39 -14.92
N GLN A 102 -9.27 11.09 -15.13
CA GLN A 102 -8.59 10.42 -16.24
C GLN A 102 -9.59 10.18 -17.38
N GLU A 103 -9.10 10.17 -18.60
CA GLU A 103 -9.94 9.99 -19.79
C GLU A 103 -10.70 8.66 -19.78
N TYR A 104 -10.13 7.63 -19.14
CA TYR A 104 -10.74 6.30 -19.09
C TYR A 104 -11.83 6.16 -18.02
N GLY A 105 -12.17 7.23 -17.30
CA GLY A 105 -13.33 7.25 -16.42
C GLY A 105 -13.06 7.03 -14.95
N ASP A 106 -11.84 7.27 -14.50
CA ASP A 106 -11.46 7.25 -13.08
C ASP A 106 -10.97 8.62 -12.65
N ARG A 107 -11.13 8.92 -11.37
CA ARG A 107 -10.40 10.01 -10.70
C ARG A 107 -9.33 9.37 -9.84
N ARG A 108 -8.07 9.73 -10.04
CA ARG A 108 -6.93 9.00 -9.48
C ARG A 108 -5.87 9.94 -8.94
N TYR A 109 -5.22 9.55 -7.83
CA TYR A 109 -3.98 10.17 -7.38
C TYR A 109 -2.91 9.08 -7.18
N ASP A 110 -1.65 9.50 -7.26
CA ASP A 110 -0.50 8.62 -7.16
C ASP A 110 0.34 9.03 -5.96
N THR A 111 0.84 8.02 -5.24
CA THR A 111 1.61 8.23 -4.01
C THR A 111 2.59 7.06 -3.84
N GLU A 112 3.37 7.12 -2.79
CA GLU A 112 4.24 6.01 -2.40
C GLU A 112 4.13 5.76 -0.91
N ASP A 113 4.50 4.55 -0.47
CA ASP A 113 4.47 4.23 0.94
C ASP A 113 5.81 4.54 1.63
N ILE A 114 5.88 4.19 2.92
CA ILE A 114 7.04 4.51 3.79
C ILE A 114 8.37 3.95 3.24
N GLU A 115 8.32 2.85 2.47
CA GLU A 115 9.53 2.26 1.90
C GLU A 115 9.68 2.50 0.40
N GLY A 116 8.77 3.25 -0.20
CA GLY A 116 8.88 3.67 -1.59
C GLY A 116 8.14 2.81 -2.61
N HIS A 117 7.29 1.89 -2.17
CA HIS A 117 6.40 1.20 -3.10
C HIS A 117 5.36 2.16 -3.65
N ASN A 118 5.04 2.04 -4.93
CA ASN A 118 4.07 2.90 -5.60
C ASN A 118 2.64 2.42 -5.35
N TRP A 119 1.75 3.37 -5.06
CA TRP A 119 0.33 3.13 -4.86
C TRP A 119 -0.48 4.12 -5.67
N PHE A 120 -1.52 3.62 -6.32
CA PHE A 120 -2.45 4.41 -7.12
C PHE A 120 -3.85 4.22 -6.55
N PHE A 121 -4.46 5.30 -6.09
CA PHE A 121 -5.81 5.25 -5.54
C PHE A 121 -6.77 5.94 -6.48
N ALA A 122 -7.87 5.29 -6.78
CA ALA A 122 -8.81 5.76 -7.78
C ALA A 122 -10.26 5.55 -7.34
N GLN A 123 -11.12 6.39 -7.87
CA GLN A 123 -12.56 6.28 -7.74
C GLN A 123 -13.15 6.23 -9.14
N SER A 124 -14.01 5.25 -9.38
CA SER A 124 -14.70 5.17 -10.67
C SER A 124 -15.69 6.32 -10.81
N LEU A 125 -15.65 7.00 -11.95
CA LEU A 125 -16.59 8.07 -12.29
C LEU A 125 -17.75 7.54 -13.16
N ARG A 126 -17.77 6.24 -13.40
CA ARG A 126 -18.79 5.60 -14.23
C ARG A 126 -19.96 5.08 -13.43
#